data_ee56db3e8f5890c617000822be8a2e53
#
_entry.id   ee56db3e8f5890c617000822be8a2e53
#
_cell.length_a   1.000
_cell.length_b   1.000
_cell.length_c   1.000
_cell.angle_alpha   90.00
_cell.angle_beta   90.00
_cell.angle_gamma   90.00
#
_symmetry.space_group_name_H-M   'P 1'
#
loop_
_entity.id
_entity.type
_entity.pdbx_description
1 polymer ?
#
loop_
_entity_poly.entity_id
_entity_poly.type
_entity_poly.pdbx_seq_one_letter_code
_entity_poly.pdbx_strand_id
1 'polypeptide(L)'
;MNASDFRRRGKEMVDYVADYLEGIEGRQVYPDVQPGYLRPLIPATAPQEPDTFEDILQDVEKIIMPGVTHWHSPYFFAYFPTASSYPAMLADMLCGAIGWIGFSWAASPACTELETVMMDWLGKMLQLPEAFLAGEAGEGGGVIQGSASEATLVALLAARTKVTRRLQAASPGLTQAAVLEKLVAYASDQAHSSVERAGLIGGVKLKAIPSDGKFAMRASALQEALERDKAAGLIPFFVVATLGTTSCCSFDNLLEVGPICHEEDIWLHVDAAYAGSAFICPEFRHLLNGVEFADSFNFNPHKWLLVNFDCSAMWVKRRTDLTGAFKLDPVYLKHSHQDSGLITDYRHWQLPLGRRFRSLKMWFVFRMYGVKGLQAYIRKGSDGLNEALLERINSARKIHLVPCRLRGQFVLRFAICSRKVESGHVRLAWEHIRXXXXXXXXXXXXXXXXXXXXXXXXXXXXXXXXXXXXXXXPRGGSRNVERGLLCTLF
;
A
#
# COMPACT_ATOMS: atom_id res chain seq x y z
N MET A 1 27.94 -13.55 22.39
CA MET A 1 27.02 -14.68 22.13
C MET A 1 27.70 -15.65 21.19
N ASN A 2 27.82 -16.92 21.56
CA ASN A 2 28.41 -17.97 20.73
C ASN A 2 27.28 -18.80 20.07
N ALA A 3 27.64 -19.82 19.28
CA ALA A 3 26.67 -20.64 18.54
C ALA A 3 25.71 -21.40 19.47
N SER A 4 26.22 -21.86 20.62
CA SER A 4 25.37 -22.56 21.62
C SER A 4 24.35 -21.59 22.24
N ASP A 5 24.80 -20.39 22.58
CA ASP A 5 23.90 -19.33 23.06
C ASP A 5 22.85 -18.98 22.01
N PHE A 6 23.28 -18.81 20.77
CA PHE A 6 22.36 -18.48 19.65
C PHE A 6 21.28 -19.57 19.48
N ARG A 7 21.68 -20.86 19.54
CA ARG A 7 20.70 -21.95 19.45
C ARG A 7 19.67 -21.88 20.56
N ARG A 8 20.13 -21.65 21.81
CA ARG A 8 19.23 -21.58 22.97
C ARG A 8 18.33 -20.36 22.89
N ARG A 9 18.90 -19.18 22.66
CA ARG A 9 18.14 -17.91 22.59
C ARG A 9 17.24 -17.84 21.37
N GLY A 10 17.66 -18.43 20.26
CA GLY A 10 16.84 -18.51 19.06
C GLY A 10 15.58 -19.32 19.29
N LYS A 11 15.70 -20.45 19.99
CA LYS A 11 14.52 -21.27 20.35
C LYS A 11 13.58 -20.49 21.26
N GLU A 12 14.13 -19.80 22.28
CA GLU A 12 13.32 -18.95 23.16
C GLU A 12 12.61 -17.84 22.38
N MET A 13 13.30 -17.22 21.41
CA MET A 13 12.69 -16.17 20.58
C MET A 13 11.58 -16.73 19.70
N VAL A 14 11.77 -17.93 19.13
CA VAL A 14 10.73 -18.57 18.33
C VAL A 14 9.48 -18.82 19.19
N ASP A 15 9.68 -19.34 20.41
CA ASP A 15 8.56 -19.55 21.35
C ASP A 15 7.88 -18.22 21.69
N TYR A 16 8.65 -17.17 21.99
CA TYR A 16 8.12 -15.84 22.28
C TYR A 16 7.28 -15.30 21.11
N VAL A 17 7.79 -15.41 19.87
CA VAL A 17 7.08 -14.95 18.68
C VAL A 17 5.77 -15.71 18.48
N ALA A 18 5.81 -17.04 18.64
CA ALA A 18 4.61 -17.87 18.51
C ALA A 18 3.56 -17.49 19.58
N ASP A 19 3.99 -17.38 20.85
CA ASP A 19 3.13 -16.99 21.96
C ASP A 19 2.52 -15.60 21.75
N TYR A 20 3.34 -14.63 21.28
CA TYR A 20 2.87 -13.28 20.97
C TYR A 20 1.76 -13.31 19.92
N LEU A 21 1.98 -14.05 18.83
CA LEU A 21 0.99 -14.11 17.75
C LEU A 21 -0.26 -14.91 18.15
N GLU A 22 -0.10 -15.98 18.92
CA GLU A 22 -1.26 -16.75 19.40
C GLU A 22 -2.10 -15.94 20.38
N GLY A 23 -1.43 -15.20 21.28
CA GLY A 23 -2.09 -14.40 22.33
C GLY A 23 -2.46 -12.99 21.93
N ILE A 24 -2.26 -12.60 20.66
CA ILE A 24 -2.39 -11.19 20.24
C ILE A 24 -3.81 -10.64 20.43
N GLU A 25 -4.83 -11.50 20.38
CA GLU A 25 -6.22 -11.08 20.58
C GLU A 25 -6.44 -10.51 22.00
N GLY A 26 -5.66 -10.99 22.99
CA GLY A 26 -5.74 -10.50 24.36
C GLY A 26 -5.01 -9.19 24.60
N ARG A 27 -4.22 -8.69 23.63
CA ARG A 27 -3.48 -7.44 23.78
C ARG A 27 -4.34 -6.26 23.33
N GLN A 28 -4.19 -5.11 24.00
CA GLN A 28 -4.88 -3.87 23.62
C GLN A 28 -4.40 -3.44 22.24
N VAL A 29 -5.32 -3.28 21.29
CA VAL A 29 -4.97 -3.07 19.87
C VAL A 29 -4.25 -1.74 19.64
N TYR A 30 -4.67 -0.67 20.33
CA TYR A 30 -4.09 0.66 20.19
C TYR A 30 -3.48 1.08 21.53
N PRO A 31 -2.21 1.52 21.54
CA PRO A 31 -1.52 1.78 22.80
C PRO A 31 -2.09 2.98 23.57
N ASP A 32 -2.01 2.93 24.89
CA ASP A 32 -2.45 4.00 25.79
C ASP A 32 -1.21 4.74 26.33
N VAL A 33 -0.47 5.38 25.40
CA VAL A 33 0.73 6.13 25.75
C VAL A 33 0.64 7.55 25.19
N GLN A 34 1.42 8.46 25.76
CA GLN A 34 1.49 9.84 25.26
C GLN A 34 2.81 10.07 24.55
N PRO A 35 2.87 11.04 23.60
CA PRO A 35 4.15 11.36 22.95
C PRO A 35 5.25 11.64 23.97
N GLY A 36 6.40 11.01 23.76
CA GLY A 36 7.53 11.15 24.68
C GLY A 36 7.59 10.08 25.77
N TYR A 37 6.62 9.14 25.80
CA TYR A 37 6.55 8.17 26.91
C TYR A 37 7.81 7.34 27.07
N LEU A 38 8.49 7.03 25.96
CA LEU A 38 9.61 6.09 25.95
C LEU A 38 10.91 6.70 26.52
N ARG A 39 11.15 7.98 26.23
CA ARG A 39 12.41 8.64 26.55
C ARG A 39 12.82 8.51 28.02
N PRO A 40 11.92 8.78 29.00
CA PRO A 40 12.31 8.64 30.40
C PRO A 40 12.44 7.20 30.91
N LEU A 41 12.01 6.20 30.10
CA LEU A 41 12.03 4.80 30.50
C LEU A 41 13.31 4.07 30.07
N ILE A 42 14.12 4.69 29.20
CA ILE A 42 15.38 4.12 28.72
C ILE A 42 16.55 5.06 29.08
N PRO A 43 17.77 4.49 29.26
CA PRO A 43 18.92 5.33 29.57
C PRO A 43 19.20 6.39 28.51
N ALA A 44 19.79 7.52 28.92
CA ALA A 44 20.12 8.61 28.01
C ALA A 44 21.24 8.25 27.02
N THR A 45 22.08 7.28 27.38
CA THR A 45 23.20 6.81 26.55
C THR A 45 23.20 5.30 26.49
N ALA A 46 23.85 4.75 25.47
CA ALA A 46 24.04 3.30 25.34
C ALA A 46 24.79 2.77 26.57
N PRO A 47 24.50 1.55 27.03
CA PRO A 47 25.18 0.98 28.19
C PRO A 47 26.67 0.77 27.92
N GLN A 48 27.51 1.01 28.92
CA GLN A 48 28.93 0.76 28.80
C GLN A 48 29.26 -0.73 28.90
N GLU A 49 28.49 -1.45 29.71
CA GLU A 49 28.61 -2.91 29.83
C GLU A 49 27.42 -3.61 29.22
N PRO A 50 27.61 -4.84 28.73
CA PRO A 50 26.51 -5.54 28.05
C PRO A 50 25.40 -5.98 29.00
N ASP A 51 24.16 -5.87 28.53
CA ASP A 51 23.01 -6.44 29.23
C ASP A 51 22.82 -7.91 28.87
N THR A 52 22.06 -8.63 29.67
CA THR A 52 21.73 -10.02 29.38
C THR A 52 20.57 -10.09 28.38
N PHE A 53 20.45 -11.21 27.68
CA PHE A 53 19.32 -11.45 26.76
C PHE A 53 17.99 -11.37 27.52
N GLU A 54 17.95 -11.91 28.73
CA GLU A 54 16.76 -11.90 29.59
C GLU A 54 16.32 -10.46 29.91
N ASP A 55 17.27 -9.61 30.28
CA ASP A 55 16.97 -8.19 30.59
C ASP A 55 16.42 -7.48 29.36
N ILE A 56 17.03 -7.71 28.19
CA ILE A 56 16.59 -7.10 26.93
C ILE A 56 15.17 -7.53 26.60
N LEU A 57 14.87 -8.84 26.66
CA LEU A 57 13.53 -9.36 26.32
C LEU A 57 12.48 -8.88 27.34
N GLN A 58 12.85 -8.78 28.61
CA GLN A 58 11.97 -8.23 29.64
C GLN A 58 11.65 -6.76 29.36
N ASP A 59 12.63 -5.98 28.92
CA ASP A 59 12.43 -4.57 28.56
C ASP A 59 11.54 -4.44 27.31
N VAL A 60 11.66 -5.37 26.36
CA VAL A 60 10.74 -5.39 25.21
C VAL A 60 9.30 -5.47 25.70
N GLU A 61 8.98 -6.42 26.59
CA GLU A 61 7.61 -6.57 27.10
C GLU A 61 7.16 -5.42 27.98
N LYS A 62 8.06 -4.93 28.84
CA LYS A 62 7.73 -3.94 29.88
C LYS A 62 7.71 -2.50 29.35
N ILE A 63 8.60 -2.18 28.40
CA ILE A 63 8.84 -0.80 27.96
C ILE A 63 8.38 -0.58 26.51
N ILE A 64 8.70 -1.50 25.60
CA ILE A 64 8.47 -1.32 24.17
C ILE A 64 7.04 -1.73 23.78
N MET A 65 6.62 -2.94 24.16
CA MET A 65 5.29 -3.48 23.78
C MET A 65 4.12 -2.59 24.20
N PRO A 66 4.16 -1.88 25.34
CA PRO A 66 3.05 -0.97 25.69
C PRO A 66 2.82 0.16 24.68
N GLY A 67 3.84 0.51 23.88
CA GLY A 67 3.72 1.53 22.84
C GLY A 67 3.48 0.98 21.43
N VAL A 68 3.29 -0.33 21.28
CA VAL A 68 3.11 -0.97 19.99
C VAL A 68 1.61 -1.02 19.63
N THR A 69 1.28 -0.58 18.42
CA THR A 69 -0.04 -0.84 17.84
C THR A 69 0.01 -2.23 17.21
N HIS A 70 -0.87 -3.11 17.65
CA HIS A 70 -0.82 -4.54 17.25
C HIS A 70 -1.58 -4.77 15.94
N TRP A 71 -0.90 -4.56 14.81
CA TRP A 71 -1.48 -4.64 13.45
C TRP A 71 -2.07 -6.02 13.12
N HIS A 72 -1.64 -7.07 13.79
CA HIS A 72 -2.16 -8.42 13.54
C HIS A 72 -3.26 -8.85 14.50
N SER A 73 -3.68 -7.93 15.38
CA SER A 73 -4.86 -8.14 16.20
C SER A 73 -6.10 -8.31 15.31
N PRO A 74 -7.03 -9.22 15.65
CA PRO A 74 -8.28 -9.33 14.90
C PRO A 74 -9.19 -8.10 15.07
N TYR A 75 -8.83 -7.18 15.98
CA TYR A 75 -9.56 -5.92 16.20
C TYR A 75 -8.90 -4.71 15.53
N PHE A 76 -7.84 -4.92 14.71
CA PHE A 76 -7.16 -3.85 13.97
C PHE A 76 -7.78 -3.74 12.58
N PHE A 77 -8.48 -2.62 12.32
CA PHE A 77 -9.19 -2.36 11.06
C PHE A 77 -8.72 -1.07 10.39
N ALA A 78 -7.54 -0.58 10.78
CA ALA A 78 -6.95 0.65 10.26
C ALA A 78 -5.98 0.35 9.12
N TYR A 79 -5.78 1.31 8.24
CA TYR A 79 -4.80 1.23 7.13
C TYR A 79 -5.09 0.05 6.21
N PHE A 80 -4.18 -0.31 5.33
CA PHE A 80 -4.21 -1.58 4.61
C PHE A 80 -3.37 -2.59 5.39
N PRO A 81 -3.65 -3.89 5.24
CA PRO A 81 -2.91 -4.88 6.01
C PRO A 81 -1.42 -4.89 5.71
N THR A 82 -0.64 -5.33 6.70
CA THR A 82 0.74 -5.74 6.52
C THR A 82 0.78 -7.26 6.70
N ALA A 83 1.39 -7.95 5.74
CA ALA A 83 1.40 -9.40 5.77
C ALA A 83 2.32 -9.93 6.87
N SER A 84 1.99 -11.08 7.40
CA SER A 84 2.82 -11.83 8.34
C SER A 84 2.50 -13.30 8.19
N SER A 85 3.54 -14.13 8.07
CA SER A 85 3.37 -15.58 8.04
C SER A 85 4.63 -16.25 8.61
N TYR A 86 4.45 -17.41 9.21
CA TYR A 86 5.58 -18.15 9.75
C TYR A 86 6.59 -18.54 8.65
N PRO A 87 6.15 -19.00 7.46
CA PRO A 87 7.13 -19.28 6.40
C PRO A 87 7.98 -18.07 6.03
N ALA A 88 7.39 -16.88 5.93
CA ALA A 88 8.14 -15.67 5.60
C ALA A 88 9.12 -15.28 6.72
N MET A 89 8.72 -15.47 7.98
CA MET A 89 9.61 -15.21 9.14
C MET A 89 10.83 -16.14 9.11
N LEU A 90 10.62 -17.42 8.83
CA LEU A 90 11.72 -18.38 8.74
C LEU A 90 12.69 -18.01 7.60
N ALA A 91 12.15 -17.58 6.47
CA ALA A 91 12.96 -17.12 5.34
C ALA A 91 13.77 -15.87 5.69
N ASP A 92 13.15 -14.92 6.41
CA ASP A 92 13.86 -13.71 6.86
C ASP A 92 14.97 -14.04 7.84
N MET A 93 14.76 -15.03 8.72
CA MET A 93 15.79 -15.53 9.63
C MET A 93 16.97 -16.07 8.85
N LEU A 94 16.71 -16.90 7.85
CA LEU A 94 17.77 -17.46 6.98
C LEU A 94 18.47 -16.35 6.19
N CYS A 95 17.72 -15.41 5.66
CA CYS A 95 18.25 -14.25 4.94
C CYS A 95 19.24 -13.47 5.82
N GLY A 96 18.90 -13.27 7.09
CA GLY A 96 19.78 -12.62 8.05
C GLY A 96 21.09 -13.39 8.28
N ALA A 97 21.02 -14.73 8.29
CA ALA A 97 22.20 -15.59 8.46
C ALA A 97 23.11 -15.55 7.23
N ILE A 98 22.53 -15.55 6.03
CA ILE A 98 23.31 -15.48 4.77
C ILE A 98 24.05 -14.13 4.71
N GLY A 99 23.38 -13.05 5.10
CA GLY A 99 24.02 -11.76 5.36
C GLY A 99 24.76 -11.12 4.20
N TRP A 100 24.10 -10.95 3.04
CA TRP A 100 24.76 -10.39 1.87
C TRP A 100 23.86 -9.36 1.17
N ILE A 101 24.43 -8.66 0.19
CA ILE A 101 23.78 -7.56 -0.50
C ILE A 101 23.75 -7.88 -2.00
N GLY A 102 22.55 -8.16 -2.53
CA GLY A 102 22.38 -8.74 -3.85
C GLY A 102 22.20 -7.75 -5.00
N PHE A 103 23.10 -6.76 -5.14
CA PHE A 103 22.97 -5.73 -6.16
C PHE A 103 23.25 -6.22 -7.58
N SER A 104 24.07 -7.27 -7.73
CA SER A 104 24.43 -7.83 -9.04
C SER A 104 24.39 -9.34 -9.02
N TRP A 105 24.37 -9.93 -10.21
CA TRP A 105 24.47 -11.40 -10.34
C TRP A 105 25.75 -11.90 -9.66
N ALA A 106 26.87 -11.23 -9.88
CA ALA A 106 28.16 -11.65 -9.30
C ALA A 106 28.15 -11.57 -7.78
N ALA A 107 27.42 -10.61 -7.18
CA ALA A 107 27.31 -10.48 -5.72
C ALA A 107 26.61 -11.69 -5.11
N SER A 108 25.62 -12.25 -5.79
CA SER A 108 25.03 -13.56 -5.50
C SER A 108 24.16 -14.03 -6.66
N PRO A 109 24.66 -15.00 -7.44
CA PRO A 109 23.89 -15.56 -8.55
C PRO A 109 22.50 -16.07 -8.11
N ALA A 110 22.44 -16.80 -6.99
CA ALA A 110 21.19 -17.40 -6.51
C ALA A 110 20.14 -16.34 -6.17
N CYS A 111 20.53 -15.21 -5.59
CA CYS A 111 19.58 -14.15 -5.27
C CYS A 111 18.93 -13.58 -6.52
N THR A 112 19.76 -13.22 -7.47
CA THR A 112 19.32 -12.62 -8.73
C THR A 112 18.43 -13.60 -9.51
N GLU A 113 18.88 -14.84 -9.67
CA GLU A 113 18.13 -15.82 -10.45
C GLU A 113 16.83 -16.23 -9.75
N LEU A 114 16.85 -16.42 -8.43
CA LEU A 114 15.63 -16.75 -7.69
C LEU A 114 14.60 -15.62 -7.79
N GLU A 115 15.04 -14.35 -7.73
CA GLU A 115 14.12 -13.22 -7.90
C GLU A 115 13.46 -13.25 -9.28
N THR A 116 14.25 -13.50 -10.33
CA THR A 116 13.72 -13.59 -11.69
C THR A 116 12.66 -14.70 -11.79
N VAL A 117 12.97 -15.87 -11.23
CA VAL A 117 12.02 -17.01 -11.25
C VAL A 117 10.77 -16.69 -10.45
N MET A 118 10.92 -16.12 -9.24
CA MET A 118 9.78 -15.80 -8.38
C MET A 118 8.86 -14.75 -9.00
N MET A 119 9.45 -13.76 -9.66
CA MET A 119 8.66 -12.73 -10.34
C MET A 119 7.89 -13.32 -11.52
N ASP A 120 8.48 -14.24 -12.26
CA ASP A 120 7.78 -14.95 -13.35
C ASP A 120 6.67 -15.85 -12.79
N TRP A 121 6.93 -16.60 -11.70
CA TRP A 121 5.90 -17.40 -11.05
C TRP A 121 4.71 -16.53 -10.64
N LEU A 122 5.00 -15.42 -9.98
CA LEU A 122 3.96 -14.52 -9.48
C LEU A 122 3.19 -13.87 -10.63
N GLY A 123 3.88 -13.44 -11.69
CA GLY A 123 3.23 -12.91 -12.89
C GLY A 123 2.29 -13.91 -13.53
N LYS A 124 2.69 -15.18 -13.58
CA LYS A 124 1.84 -16.26 -14.09
C LYS A 124 0.64 -16.53 -13.18
N MET A 125 0.83 -16.43 -11.85
CA MET A 125 -0.27 -16.59 -10.89
C MET A 125 -1.35 -15.52 -11.10
N LEU A 126 -0.95 -14.30 -11.47
CA LEU A 126 -1.86 -13.19 -11.78
C LEU A 126 -2.41 -13.28 -13.21
N GLN A 127 -1.83 -14.11 -14.06
CA GLN A 127 -2.05 -14.16 -15.50
C GLN A 127 -1.76 -12.82 -16.18
N LEU A 128 -0.67 -12.17 -15.78
CA LEU A 128 -0.19 -10.99 -16.50
C LEU A 128 0.19 -11.36 -17.93
N PRO A 129 0.01 -10.46 -18.90
CA PRO A 129 0.47 -10.70 -20.28
C PRO A 129 1.94 -11.15 -20.31
N GLU A 130 2.24 -12.06 -21.22
CA GLU A 130 3.57 -12.65 -21.37
C GLU A 130 4.66 -11.60 -21.56
N ALA A 131 4.30 -10.44 -22.12
CA ALA A 131 5.23 -9.32 -22.33
C ALA A 131 5.84 -8.80 -21.01
N PHE A 132 5.19 -9.05 -19.86
CA PHE A 132 5.70 -8.64 -18.55
C PHE A 132 6.68 -9.65 -17.95
N LEU A 133 6.77 -10.84 -18.52
CA LEU A 133 7.61 -11.90 -17.95
C LEU A 133 9.02 -11.85 -18.54
N ALA A 134 9.99 -12.33 -17.76
CA ALA A 134 11.40 -12.34 -18.19
C ALA A 134 11.60 -13.22 -19.43
N GLY A 135 11.16 -14.49 -19.38
CA GLY A 135 11.27 -15.40 -20.50
C GLY A 135 12.65 -15.47 -21.12
N GLU A 136 12.95 -16.51 -21.89
CA GLU A 136 14.25 -16.65 -22.52
C GLU A 136 14.51 -15.59 -23.61
N ALA A 137 13.49 -15.21 -24.34
CA ALA A 137 13.58 -14.21 -25.41
C ALA A 137 12.73 -12.97 -25.10
N GLY A 138 12.24 -12.85 -23.87
CA GLY A 138 11.38 -11.75 -23.44
C GLY A 138 12.14 -10.44 -23.26
N GLU A 139 11.44 -9.33 -23.47
CA GLU A 139 11.99 -7.99 -23.23
C GLU A 139 11.57 -7.42 -21.87
N GLY A 140 10.60 -8.05 -21.22
CA GLY A 140 10.06 -7.62 -19.94
C GLY A 140 10.77 -8.23 -18.74
N GLY A 141 10.13 -8.11 -17.59
CA GLY A 141 10.61 -8.73 -16.37
C GLY A 141 10.07 -8.04 -15.14
N GLY A 142 10.26 -8.71 -14.00
CA GLY A 142 9.85 -8.20 -12.70
C GLY A 142 11.03 -7.96 -11.78
N VAL A 143 10.81 -7.08 -10.80
CA VAL A 143 11.79 -6.73 -9.77
C VAL A 143 11.04 -6.52 -8.46
N ILE A 144 11.68 -6.88 -7.34
CA ILE A 144 11.13 -6.61 -6.01
C ILE A 144 11.62 -5.25 -5.53
N GLN A 145 10.70 -4.30 -5.36
CA GLN A 145 10.96 -2.99 -4.79
C GLN A 145 10.63 -3.00 -3.28
N GLY A 146 11.06 -1.97 -2.56
CA GLY A 146 10.77 -1.85 -1.13
C GLY A 146 9.32 -1.47 -0.85
N SER A 147 8.67 -0.77 -1.78
CA SER A 147 7.29 -0.29 -1.61
C SER A 147 6.68 0.06 -2.96
N ALA A 148 5.34 0.17 -3.00
CA ALA A 148 4.64 0.69 -4.17
C ALA A 148 5.03 2.14 -4.46
N SER A 149 5.40 2.89 -3.41
CA SER A 149 5.88 4.27 -3.57
C SER A 149 7.18 4.31 -4.38
N GLU A 150 8.10 3.39 -4.08
CA GLU A 150 9.34 3.25 -4.86
C GLU A 150 9.04 2.80 -6.30
N ALA A 151 8.13 1.83 -6.45
CA ALA A 151 7.76 1.32 -7.78
C ALA A 151 7.20 2.44 -8.67
N THR A 152 6.30 3.26 -8.11
CA THR A 152 5.71 4.38 -8.84
C THR A 152 6.79 5.40 -9.24
N LEU A 153 7.69 5.74 -8.32
CA LEU A 153 8.78 6.68 -8.60
C LEU A 153 9.72 6.12 -9.67
N VAL A 154 10.09 4.84 -9.57
CA VAL A 154 10.95 4.19 -10.56
C VAL A 154 10.30 4.22 -11.94
N ALA A 155 8.99 3.91 -12.02
CA ALA A 155 8.25 3.96 -13.29
C ALA A 155 8.22 5.39 -13.85
N LEU A 156 7.95 6.38 -13.00
CA LEU A 156 7.90 7.79 -13.41
C LEU A 156 9.26 8.26 -13.95
N LEU A 157 10.35 7.91 -13.28
CA LEU A 157 11.71 8.29 -13.70
C LEU A 157 12.09 7.59 -15.02
N ALA A 158 11.68 6.34 -15.20
CA ALA A 158 11.90 5.62 -16.46
C ALA A 158 11.14 6.30 -17.61
N ALA A 159 9.86 6.63 -17.36
CA ALA A 159 9.02 7.33 -18.34
C ALA A 159 9.60 8.71 -18.67
N ARG A 160 10.07 9.44 -17.67
CA ARG A 160 10.69 10.76 -17.82
C ARG A 160 11.92 10.70 -18.73
N THR A 161 12.78 9.73 -18.47
CA THR A 161 14.00 9.50 -19.26
C THR A 161 13.64 9.13 -20.70
N LYS A 162 12.68 8.20 -20.86
CA LYS A 162 12.25 7.73 -22.17
C LYS A 162 11.71 8.87 -23.05
N VAL A 163 10.78 9.68 -22.52
CA VAL A 163 10.18 10.79 -23.28
C VAL A 163 11.22 11.87 -23.58
N THR A 164 12.11 12.16 -22.63
CA THR A 164 13.16 13.17 -22.82
C THR A 164 14.09 12.78 -23.96
N ARG A 165 14.56 11.53 -23.96
CA ARG A 165 15.44 11.01 -25.02
C ARG A 165 14.75 10.99 -26.39
N ARG A 166 13.47 10.60 -26.42
CA ARG A 166 12.68 10.60 -27.65
C ARG A 166 12.58 12.00 -28.25
N LEU A 167 12.27 13.00 -27.42
CA LEU A 167 12.11 14.37 -27.88
C LEU A 167 13.46 14.99 -28.29
N GLN A 168 14.54 14.69 -27.58
CA GLN A 168 15.87 15.16 -27.92
C GLN A 168 16.37 14.53 -29.24
N ALA A 169 16.02 13.25 -29.48
CA ALA A 169 16.37 12.59 -30.75
C ALA A 169 15.66 13.25 -31.93
N ALA A 170 14.41 13.70 -31.74
CA ALA A 170 13.63 14.38 -32.76
C ALA A 170 14.07 15.86 -32.94
N SER A 171 14.60 16.47 -31.88
CA SER A 171 15.03 17.88 -31.87
C SER A 171 16.37 18.00 -31.14
N PRO A 172 17.50 17.78 -31.83
CA PRO A 172 18.83 17.72 -31.18
C PRO A 172 19.26 18.95 -30.38
N GLY A 173 18.66 20.09 -30.63
CA GLY A 173 18.97 21.31 -29.86
C GLY A 173 18.17 21.45 -28.56
N LEU A 174 17.24 20.57 -28.32
CA LEU A 174 16.34 20.62 -27.15
C LEU A 174 17.07 20.18 -25.89
N THR A 175 17.11 21.04 -24.87
CA THR A 175 17.75 20.70 -23.59
C THR A 175 16.84 19.86 -22.72
N GLN A 176 17.43 19.09 -21.82
CA GLN A 176 16.68 18.31 -20.83
C GLN A 176 15.80 19.25 -19.99
N ALA A 177 16.32 20.38 -19.55
CA ALA A 177 15.57 21.32 -18.72
C ALA A 177 14.32 21.83 -19.45
N ALA A 178 14.44 22.12 -20.76
CA ALA A 178 13.30 22.58 -21.56
C ALA A 178 12.20 21.52 -21.67
N VAL A 179 12.58 20.23 -21.73
CA VAL A 179 11.61 19.14 -21.74
C VAL A 179 10.95 19.04 -20.36
N LEU A 180 11.75 18.97 -19.29
CA LEU A 180 11.25 18.74 -17.93
C LEU A 180 10.24 19.79 -17.49
N GLU A 181 10.43 21.05 -17.85
CA GLU A 181 9.51 22.10 -17.43
C GLU A 181 8.12 21.97 -18.07
N LYS A 182 8.00 21.20 -19.16
CA LYS A 182 6.73 20.98 -19.87
C LYS A 182 6.08 19.65 -19.53
N LEU A 183 6.79 18.72 -18.92
CA LEU A 183 6.26 17.38 -18.64
C LEU A 183 5.11 17.43 -17.62
N VAL A 184 4.04 16.64 -17.90
CA VAL A 184 2.92 16.53 -16.99
C VAL A 184 2.48 15.07 -16.88
N ALA A 185 2.21 14.64 -15.63
CA ALA A 185 1.73 13.31 -15.29
C ALA A 185 0.30 13.44 -14.74
N TYR A 186 -0.43 12.34 -14.79
CA TYR A 186 -1.85 12.31 -14.39
C TYR A 186 -2.15 11.10 -13.51
N ALA A 187 -3.08 11.28 -12.58
CA ALA A 187 -3.65 10.20 -11.77
C ALA A 187 -5.02 10.63 -11.30
N SER A 188 -5.86 9.67 -10.92
CA SER A 188 -7.15 9.95 -10.29
C SER A 188 -6.97 10.81 -9.03
N ASP A 189 -7.96 11.65 -8.73
CA ASP A 189 -8.03 12.38 -7.45
C ASP A 189 -8.14 11.42 -6.26
N GLN A 190 -8.34 10.12 -6.51
CA GLN A 190 -8.37 9.07 -5.48
C GLN A 190 -7.05 8.29 -5.38
N ALA A 191 -6.06 8.61 -6.19
CA ALA A 191 -4.76 7.93 -6.16
C ALA A 191 -4.06 8.15 -4.82
N HIS A 192 -3.23 7.19 -4.43
CA HIS A 192 -2.44 7.27 -3.20
C HIS A 192 -1.47 8.46 -3.26
N SER A 193 -1.23 9.08 -2.10
CA SER A 193 -0.33 10.25 -2.00
C SER A 193 1.09 10.00 -2.51
N SER A 194 1.51 8.74 -2.59
CA SER A 194 2.84 8.40 -3.13
C SER A 194 2.97 8.78 -4.61
N VAL A 195 1.86 8.87 -5.35
CA VAL A 195 1.89 9.30 -6.76
C VAL A 195 2.26 10.78 -6.84
N GLU A 196 1.63 11.62 -5.99
CA GLU A 196 1.99 13.04 -5.88
C GLU A 196 3.44 13.20 -5.43
N ARG A 197 3.86 12.39 -4.45
CA ARG A 197 5.25 12.40 -3.97
C ARG A 197 6.23 12.02 -5.08
N ALA A 198 5.89 11.04 -5.92
CA ALA A 198 6.74 10.67 -7.07
C ALA A 198 6.93 11.86 -8.02
N GLY A 199 5.86 12.61 -8.27
CA GLY A 199 5.93 13.83 -9.07
C GLY A 199 6.85 14.87 -8.46
N LEU A 200 6.72 15.10 -7.14
CA LEU A 200 7.59 16.03 -6.41
C LEU A 200 9.06 15.63 -6.52
N ILE A 201 9.37 14.35 -6.26
CA ILE A 201 10.75 13.85 -6.29
C ILE A 201 11.28 13.87 -7.74
N GLY A 202 10.44 13.49 -8.69
CA GLY A 202 10.81 13.45 -10.10
C GLY A 202 10.90 14.81 -10.77
N GLY A 203 10.48 15.87 -10.07
CA GLY A 203 10.55 17.23 -10.61
C GLY A 203 9.59 17.47 -11.76
N VAL A 204 8.42 16.79 -11.76
CA VAL A 204 7.42 16.95 -12.81
C VAL A 204 6.06 17.33 -12.20
N LYS A 205 5.23 17.99 -13.00
CA LYS A 205 3.87 18.36 -12.59
C LYS A 205 3.00 17.12 -12.59
N LEU A 206 2.26 16.91 -11.50
CA LEU A 206 1.22 15.87 -11.43
C LEU A 206 -0.14 16.55 -11.33
N LYS A 207 -1.06 16.18 -12.20
CA LYS A 207 -2.42 16.72 -12.22
C LYS A 207 -3.43 15.63 -11.85
N ALA A 208 -4.36 15.98 -10.95
CA ALA A 208 -5.43 15.07 -10.55
C ALA A 208 -6.55 15.08 -11.59
N ILE A 209 -7.01 13.90 -11.97
CA ILE A 209 -8.16 13.72 -12.87
C ILE A 209 -9.40 13.51 -11.97
N PRO A 210 -10.46 14.29 -12.16
CA PRO A 210 -11.67 14.09 -11.37
C PRO A 210 -12.26 12.69 -11.60
N SER A 211 -12.60 12.01 -10.51
CA SER A 211 -13.21 10.69 -10.57
C SER A 211 -14.74 10.80 -10.73
N ASP A 212 -15.35 9.74 -11.22
CA ASP A 212 -16.81 9.65 -11.42
C ASP A 212 -17.54 9.32 -10.12
N GLY A 213 -18.84 9.04 -10.21
CA GLY A 213 -19.68 8.71 -9.06
C GLY A 213 -19.25 7.45 -8.31
N LYS A 214 -18.46 6.60 -8.94
CA LYS A 214 -17.90 5.39 -8.33
C LYS A 214 -16.44 5.58 -7.91
N PHE A 215 -15.94 6.81 -7.93
CA PHE A 215 -14.58 7.18 -7.57
C PHE A 215 -13.51 6.59 -8.50
N ALA A 216 -13.88 6.36 -9.75
CA ALA A 216 -12.97 5.82 -10.79
C ALA A 216 -12.64 6.89 -11.82
N MET A 217 -11.42 6.84 -12.34
CA MET A 217 -10.98 7.70 -13.45
C MET A 217 -11.63 7.19 -14.74
N ARG A 218 -12.30 8.08 -15.47
CA ARG A 218 -12.97 7.75 -16.73
C ARG A 218 -12.17 8.28 -17.93
N ALA A 219 -12.33 7.59 -19.05
CA ALA A 219 -11.69 7.97 -20.32
C ALA A 219 -11.95 9.43 -20.69
N SER A 220 -13.22 9.88 -20.56
CA SER A 220 -13.59 11.25 -20.92
C SER A 220 -12.84 12.31 -20.12
N ALA A 221 -12.69 12.10 -18.81
CA ALA A 221 -11.99 13.05 -17.93
C ALA A 221 -10.50 13.10 -18.27
N LEU A 222 -9.88 11.94 -18.51
CA LEU A 222 -8.48 11.87 -18.91
C LEU A 222 -8.25 12.55 -20.25
N GLN A 223 -9.11 12.23 -21.25
CA GLN A 223 -9.00 12.80 -22.60
C GLN A 223 -9.09 14.33 -22.56
N GLU A 224 -10.05 14.85 -21.79
CA GLU A 224 -10.24 16.31 -21.63
C GLU A 224 -8.96 16.96 -21.06
N ALA A 225 -8.36 16.34 -20.05
CA ALA A 225 -7.13 16.88 -19.42
C ALA A 225 -5.96 16.86 -20.41
N LEU A 226 -5.81 15.77 -21.19
CA LEU A 226 -4.74 15.65 -22.17
C LEU A 226 -4.87 16.73 -23.27
N GLU A 227 -6.08 16.90 -23.79
CA GLU A 227 -6.33 17.89 -24.85
C GLU A 227 -6.07 19.31 -24.36
N ARG A 228 -6.56 19.64 -23.17
CA ARG A 228 -6.32 20.95 -22.55
C ARG A 228 -4.84 21.23 -22.37
N ASP A 229 -4.08 20.27 -21.86
CA ASP A 229 -2.66 20.46 -21.55
C ASP A 229 -1.79 20.50 -22.82
N LYS A 230 -2.12 19.67 -23.82
CA LYS A 230 -1.42 19.72 -25.11
C LYS A 230 -1.65 21.08 -25.78
N ALA A 231 -2.88 21.61 -25.73
CA ALA A 231 -3.21 22.93 -26.27
C ALA A 231 -2.42 24.03 -25.56
N ALA A 232 -2.05 23.83 -24.30
CA ALA A 232 -1.26 24.77 -23.50
C ALA A 232 0.27 24.59 -23.71
N GLY A 233 0.67 23.68 -24.61
CA GLY A 233 2.08 23.41 -24.90
C GLY A 233 2.77 22.50 -23.92
N LEU A 234 2.01 21.82 -23.03
CA LEU A 234 2.55 20.85 -22.11
C LEU A 234 2.70 19.47 -22.78
N ILE A 235 3.49 18.61 -22.15
CA ILE A 235 3.83 17.28 -22.68
C ILE A 235 3.34 16.21 -21.72
N PRO A 236 2.13 15.62 -21.95
CA PRO A 236 1.69 14.47 -21.18
C PRO A 236 2.62 13.27 -21.41
N PHE A 237 3.08 12.63 -20.34
CA PHE A 237 4.04 11.52 -20.49
C PHE A 237 3.77 10.32 -19.61
N PHE A 238 2.92 10.45 -18.57
CA PHE A 238 2.79 9.42 -17.54
C PHE A 238 1.39 9.47 -16.93
N VAL A 239 0.74 8.32 -16.85
CA VAL A 239 -0.57 8.17 -16.22
C VAL A 239 -0.48 7.01 -15.23
N VAL A 240 -0.98 7.21 -14.01
CA VAL A 240 -1.14 6.15 -13.02
C VAL A 240 -2.62 5.79 -12.92
N ALA A 241 -2.95 4.54 -13.23
CA ALA A 241 -4.27 3.99 -12.98
C ALA A 241 -4.20 3.13 -11.73
N THR A 242 -5.17 3.27 -10.83
CA THR A 242 -5.20 2.54 -9.56
C THR A 242 -6.26 1.45 -9.59
N LEU A 243 -5.88 0.23 -9.23
CA LEU A 243 -6.80 -0.88 -9.02
C LEU A 243 -6.87 -1.16 -7.53
N GLY A 244 -7.94 -0.66 -6.90
CA GLY A 244 -8.14 -0.71 -5.46
C GLY A 244 -7.56 0.50 -4.75
N THR A 245 -8.21 1.66 -4.90
CA THR A 245 -7.75 2.91 -4.29
C THR A 245 -7.73 2.82 -2.77
N THR A 246 -6.83 3.58 -2.15
CA THR A 246 -6.61 3.50 -0.70
C THR A 246 -7.85 3.90 0.11
N SER A 247 -8.61 4.87 -0.36
CA SER A 247 -9.75 5.41 0.40
C SER A 247 -11.00 4.54 0.34
N CYS A 248 -11.30 3.96 -0.83
CA CYS A 248 -12.60 3.31 -1.07
C CYS A 248 -12.51 2.08 -1.98
N CYS A 249 -11.28 1.63 -2.28
CA CYS A 249 -11.04 0.46 -3.13
C CYS A 249 -11.74 0.54 -4.50
N SER A 250 -11.76 1.73 -5.08
CA SER A 250 -12.29 1.94 -6.43
C SER A 250 -11.28 1.43 -7.46
N PHE A 251 -11.79 1.07 -8.66
CA PHE A 251 -10.97 0.51 -9.73
C PHE A 251 -11.09 1.38 -10.97
N ASP A 252 -9.97 1.93 -11.41
CA ASP A 252 -9.90 2.63 -12.70
C ASP A 252 -10.06 1.59 -13.82
N ASN A 253 -10.75 1.95 -14.89
CA ASN A 253 -11.04 1.03 -15.98
C ASN A 253 -9.91 1.07 -17.01
N LEU A 254 -9.06 0.04 -17.00
CA LEU A 254 -7.90 -0.01 -17.91
C LEU A 254 -8.32 -0.14 -19.37
N LEU A 255 -9.48 -0.73 -19.66
CA LEU A 255 -10.00 -0.82 -21.05
C LEU A 255 -10.39 0.55 -21.59
N GLU A 256 -10.67 1.51 -20.69
CA GLU A 256 -10.97 2.89 -21.08
C GLU A 256 -9.70 3.75 -21.20
N VAL A 257 -8.85 3.73 -20.16
CA VAL A 257 -7.69 4.63 -20.13
C VAL A 257 -6.50 4.08 -20.92
N GLY A 258 -6.40 2.74 -21.02
CA GLY A 258 -5.28 2.09 -21.71
C GLY A 258 -5.12 2.48 -23.16
N PRO A 259 -6.20 2.37 -23.97
CA PRO A 259 -6.10 2.77 -25.39
C PRO A 259 -5.69 4.23 -25.58
N ILE A 260 -6.14 5.15 -24.70
CA ILE A 260 -5.77 6.57 -24.77
C ILE A 260 -4.26 6.69 -24.55
N CYS A 261 -3.72 6.06 -23.52
CA CYS A 261 -2.27 6.12 -23.23
C CYS A 261 -1.46 5.52 -24.37
N HIS A 262 -1.94 4.41 -24.94
CA HIS A 262 -1.28 3.74 -26.06
C HIS A 262 -1.22 4.66 -27.31
N GLU A 263 -2.35 5.28 -27.67
CA GLU A 263 -2.44 6.17 -28.84
C GLU A 263 -1.58 7.41 -28.66
N GLU A 264 -1.51 7.95 -27.45
CA GLU A 264 -0.78 9.19 -27.15
C GLU A 264 0.68 8.93 -26.81
N ASP A 265 1.13 7.67 -26.81
CA ASP A 265 2.50 7.26 -26.43
C ASP A 265 2.85 7.77 -25.03
N ILE A 266 1.93 7.56 -24.11
CA ILE A 266 2.05 7.93 -22.69
C ILE A 266 2.29 6.65 -21.88
N TRP A 267 3.27 6.68 -20.98
CA TRP A 267 3.55 5.54 -20.07
C TRP A 267 2.37 5.35 -19.13
N LEU A 268 1.78 4.17 -19.15
CA LEU A 268 0.72 3.79 -18.22
C LEU A 268 1.31 2.87 -17.13
N HIS A 269 1.27 3.35 -15.89
CA HIS A 269 1.66 2.58 -14.71
C HIS A 269 0.40 2.17 -13.95
N VAL A 270 0.27 0.89 -13.65
CA VAL A 270 -0.87 0.38 -12.88
C VAL A 270 -0.43 0.13 -11.44
N ASP A 271 -1.05 0.87 -10.52
CA ASP A 271 -0.85 0.71 -9.07
C ASP A 271 -1.98 -0.15 -8.51
N ALA A 272 -1.66 -1.42 -8.26
CA ALA A 272 -2.58 -2.37 -7.64
C ALA A 272 -2.06 -2.79 -6.26
N ALA A 273 -1.46 -1.86 -5.53
CA ALA A 273 -0.69 -2.14 -4.30
C ALA A 273 -1.41 -3.07 -3.33
N TYR A 274 -2.72 -2.89 -3.15
CA TYR A 274 -3.53 -3.75 -2.27
C TYR A 274 -4.25 -4.84 -3.04
N ALA A 275 -5.10 -4.44 -3.98
CA ALA A 275 -6.04 -5.35 -4.65
C ALA A 275 -5.35 -6.32 -5.61
N GLY A 276 -4.09 -6.06 -5.99
CA GLY A 276 -3.35 -6.95 -6.88
C GLY A 276 -3.24 -8.37 -6.37
N SER A 277 -3.22 -8.57 -5.05
CA SER A 277 -3.22 -9.91 -4.46
C SER A 277 -4.45 -10.73 -4.83
N ALA A 278 -5.60 -10.07 -5.03
CA ALA A 278 -6.85 -10.76 -5.36
C ALA A 278 -6.81 -11.39 -6.75
N PHE A 279 -5.95 -10.88 -7.65
CA PHE A 279 -5.93 -11.36 -9.04
C PHE A 279 -5.31 -12.75 -9.20
N ILE A 280 -4.76 -13.35 -8.14
CA ILE A 280 -4.40 -14.77 -8.18
C ILE A 280 -5.67 -15.64 -8.24
N CYS A 281 -6.83 -15.09 -7.86
CA CYS A 281 -8.13 -15.77 -7.91
C CYS A 281 -8.82 -15.44 -9.25
N PRO A 282 -9.18 -16.45 -10.04
CA PRO A 282 -9.77 -16.20 -11.38
C PRO A 282 -10.99 -15.30 -11.38
N GLU A 283 -11.83 -15.39 -10.35
CA GLU A 283 -13.07 -14.63 -10.25
C GLU A 283 -12.87 -13.12 -10.17
N PHE A 284 -11.69 -12.66 -9.74
CA PHE A 284 -11.38 -11.24 -9.62
C PHE A 284 -10.56 -10.69 -10.80
N ARG A 285 -10.09 -11.55 -11.71
CA ARG A 285 -9.21 -11.14 -12.81
C ARG A 285 -9.86 -10.21 -13.83
N HIS A 286 -11.20 -10.22 -13.90
CA HIS A 286 -11.90 -9.29 -14.80
C HIS A 286 -11.57 -7.82 -14.49
N LEU A 287 -11.19 -7.52 -13.23
CA LEU A 287 -10.80 -6.17 -12.82
C LEU A 287 -9.43 -5.76 -13.38
N LEU A 288 -8.67 -6.73 -13.90
CA LEU A 288 -7.35 -6.51 -14.51
C LEU A 288 -7.44 -6.33 -16.03
N ASN A 289 -8.63 -6.49 -16.61
CA ASN A 289 -8.82 -6.36 -18.07
C ASN A 289 -8.32 -5.01 -18.57
N GLY A 290 -7.49 -5.02 -19.60
CA GLY A 290 -6.85 -3.82 -20.13
C GLY A 290 -5.40 -3.64 -19.67
N VAL A 291 -4.90 -4.52 -18.79
CA VAL A 291 -3.53 -4.43 -18.29
C VAL A 291 -2.50 -4.58 -19.41
N GLU A 292 -2.90 -5.17 -20.55
CA GLU A 292 -2.03 -5.31 -21.72
C GLU A 292 -1.62 -3.94 -22.30
N PHE A 293 -2.33 -2.87 -21.97
CA PHE A 293 -1.97 -1.51 -22.39
C PHE A 293 -0.93 -0.86 -21.46
N ALA A 294 -0.71 -1.42 -20.27
CA ALA A 294 0.20 -0.83 -19.30
C ALA A 294 1.66 -1.10 -19.65
N ASP A 295 2.53 -0.15 -19.35
CA ASP A 295 3.99 -0.28 -19.49
C ASP A 295 4.61 -0.86 -18.22
N SER A 296 3.98 -0.63 -17.07
CA SER A 296 4.42 -1.18 -15.78
C SER A 296 3.22 -1.49 -14.89
N PHE A 297 3.41 -2.48 -14.02
CA PHE A 297 2.38 -2.94 -13.09
C PHE A 297 3.04 -3.24 -11.75
N ASN A 298 2.36 -2.88 -10.66
CA ASN A 298 2.89 -3.10 -9.30
C ASN A 298 1.79 -3.54 -8.35
N PHE A 299 2.11 -4.51 -7.48
CA PHE A 299 1.31 -4.75 -6.28
C PHE A 299 2.22 -5.19 -5.13
N ASN A 300 1.68 -5.18 -3.90
CA ASN A 300 2.45 -5.47 -2.70
C ASN A 300 2.08 -6.83 -2.10
N PRO A 301 2.86 -7.90 -2.38
CA PRO A 301 2.70 -9.14 -1.61
C PRO A 301 2.77 -8.92 -0.10
N HIS A 302 3.50 -7.88 0.36
CA HIS A 302 3.61 -7.57 1.78
C HIS A 302 2.35 -6.91 2.37
N LYS A 303 1.31 -6.67 1.55
CA LYS A 303 0.01 -6.23 2.09
C LYS A 303 -0.93 -7.41 2.32
N TRP A 304 -1.29 -8.16 1.24
CA TRP A 304 -2.36 -9.16 1.32
C TRP A 304 -1.97 -10.54 0.75
N LEU A 305 -0.67 -10.85 0.62
CA LEU A 305 -0.26 -12.15 0.06
C LEU A 305 0.69 -12.93 0.97
N LEU A 306 0.65 -12.68 2.29
CA LEU A 306 1.37 -13.44 3.31
C LEU A 306 2.90 -13.39 3.21
N VAL A 307 3.45 -12.46 2.43
CA VAL A 307 4.89 -12.21 2.36
C VAL A 307 5.21 -10.99 3.23
N ASN A 308 6.03 -11.16 4.25
CA ASN A 308 6.34 -10.10 5.21
C ASN A 308 6.94 -8.85 4.55
N PHE A 309 6.68 -7.69 5.11
CA PHE A 309 7.29 -6.42 4.70
C PHE A 309 8.82 -6.54 4.79
N ASP A 310 9.61 -6.10 3.78
CA ASP A 310 9.13 -5.41 2.59
C ASP A 310 9.22 -6.31 1.35
N CYS A 311 8.21 -6.22 0.51
CA CYS A 311 8.16 -6.97 -0.76
C CYS A 311 7.07 -6.34 -1.64
N SER A 312 7.49 -5.50 -2.59
CA SER A 312 6.61 -4.85 -3.55
C SER A 312 7.00 -5.35 -4.94
N ALA A 313 6.09 -6.04 -5.61
CA ALA A 313 6.36 -6.69 -6.90
C ALA A 313 6.04 -5.72 -8.03
N MET A 314 7.02 -5.46 -8.90
CA MET A 314 6.88 -4.55 -10.03
C MET A 314 7.33 -5.24 -11.31
N TRP A 315 6.53 -5.10 -12.37
CA TRP A 315 6.87 -5.62 -13.70
C TRP A 315 6.88 -4.49 -14.71
N VAL A 316 7.73 -4.65 -15.73
CA VAL A 316 7.79 -3.74 -16.89
C VAL A 316 7.77 -4.58 -18.16
N LYS A 317 7.21 -4.04 -19.23
CA LYS A 317 7.19 -4.70 -20.54
C LYS A 317 8.54 -4.63 -21.24
N ARG A 318 9.30 -3.55 -21.00
CA ARG A 318 10.60 -3.34 -21.61
C ARG A 318 11.60 -2.94 -20.53
N ARG A 319 12.39 -3.92 -20.10
CA ARG A 319 13.38 -3.68 -19.05
C ARG A 319 14.44 -2.65 -19.45
N THR A 320 14.70 -2.48 -20.76
CA THR A 320 15.64 -1.48 -21.23
C THR A 320 15.15 -0.04 -20.99
N ASP A 321 13.83 0.18 -20.96
CA ASP A 321 13.28 1.49 -20.59
C ASP A 321 13.59 1.81 -19.13
N LEU A 322 13.60 0.79 -18.28
CA LEU A 322 13.92 0.94 -16.86
C LEU A 322 15.42 1.12 -16.65
N THR A 323 16.22 0.19 -17.19
CA THR A 323 17.68 0.27 -17.04
C THR A 323 18.26 1.51 -17.72
N GLY A 324 17.64 1.98 -18.78
CA GLY A 324 18.04 3.24 -19.45
C GLY A 324 18.04 4.45 -18.53
N ALA A 325 17.19 4.44 -17.50
CA ALA A 325 17.09 5.54 -16.54
C ALA A 325 18.11 5.42 -15.39
N PHE A 326 18.54 4.18 -15.05
CA PHE A 326 19.28 3.93 -13.81
C PHE A 326 20.66 3.32 -13.99
N LYS A 327 21.02 2.86 -15.21
CA LYS A 327 22.28 2.12 -15.41
C LYS A 327 23.51 3.00 -15.20
N LEU A 328 24.36 2.58 -14.28
CA LEU A 328 25.71 3.14 -14.06
C LEU A 328 26.65 1.96 -13.87
N ASP A 329 27.80 1.99 -14.56
CA ASP A 329 28.75 0.88 -14.56
C ASP A 329 30.14 1.30 -14.05
N PRO A 330 30.27 1.68 -12.77
CA PRO A 330 31.61 1.94 -12.23
C PRO A 330 32.46 0.68 -12.22
N VAL A 331 33.77 0.84 -12.35
CA VAL A 331 34.70 -0.27 -12.53
C VAL A 331 34.56 -1.34 -11.44
N TYR A 332 34.37 -0.92 -10.19
CA TYR A 332 34.32 -1.85 -9.06
C TYR A 332 33.05 -2.72 -9.01
N LEU A 333 32.05 -2.40 -9.83
CA LEU A 333 30.82 -3.22 -9.92
C LEU A 333 30.79 -4.10 -11.17
N LYS A 334 31.78 -3.96 -12.07
CA LYS A 334 31.80 -4.75 -13.30
C LYS A 334 32.18 -6.21 -13.03
N HIS A 335 31.64 -7.11 -13.84
CA HIS A 335 31.93 -8.54 -13.76
C HIS A 335 31.84 -9.17 -15.16
N SER A 336 32.40 -10.35 -15.31
CA SER A 336 32.59 -11.00 -16.62
C SER A 336 31.31 -11.32 -17.38
N HIS A 337 30.17 -11.45 -16.66
CA HIS A 337 28.90 -11.83 -17.28
C HIS A 337 27.97 -10.66 -17.53
N GLN A 338 28.39 -9.44 -17.17
CA GLN A 338 27.54 -8.25 -17.18
C GLN A 338 26.91 -7.97 -18.56
N ASP A 339 27.68 -8.18 -19.62
CA ASP A 339 27.26 -7.84 -20.98
C ASP A 339 26.86 -9.09 -21.79
N SER A 340 26.70 -10.24 -21.14
CA SER A 340 26.35 -11.49 -21.80
C SER A 340 24.93 -11.52 -22.35
N GLY A 341 24.03 -10.72 -21.81
CA GLY A 341 22.61 -10.77 -22.12
C GLY A 341 21.87 -11.91 -21.42
N LEU A 342 22.59 -12.73 -20.67
CA LEU A 342 22.04 -13.95 -20.04
C LEU A 342 21.59 -13.70 -18.59
N ILE A 343 21.99 -12.58 -17.99
CA ILE A 343 21.74 -12.28 -16.58
C ILE A 343 21.15 -10.90 -16.38
N THR A 344 20.58 -10.69 -15.21
CA THR A 344 20.03 -9.40 -14.78
C THR A 344 20.86 -8.87 -13.62
N ASP A 345 21.20 -7.60 -13.64
CA ASP A 345 21.75 -6.90 -12.48
C ASP A 345 20.67 -5.93 -11.99
N TYR A 346 20.00 -6.29 -10.89
CA TYR A 346 18.85 -5.53 -10.38
C TYR A 346 19.20 -4.14 -9.85
N ARG A 347 20.50 -3.85 -9.61
CA ARG A 347 20.93 -2.50 -9.23
C ARG A 347 20.48 -1.43 -10.25
N HIS A 348 20.25 -1.84 -11.50
CA HIS A 348 19.81 -0.95 -12.59
C HIS A 348 18.30 -0.83 -12.68
N TRP A 349 17.53 -1.47 -11.76
CA TRP A 349 16.07 -1.50 -11.78
C TRP A 349 15.46 -0.83 -10.56
N GLN A 350 16.26 -0.11 -9.76
CA GLN A 350 15.84 0.37 -8.45
C GLN A 350 16.60 1.66 -8.09
N LEU A 351 16.18 2.32 -7.00
CA LEU A 351 16.83 3.54 -6.50
C LEU A 351 18.12 3.22 -5.74
N PRO A 352 18.12 2.31 -4.76
CA PRO A 352 19.34 2.02 -3.98
C PRO A 352 20.25 1.04 -4.70
N LEU A 353 21.51 0.97 -4.27
CA LEU A 353 22.43 -0.07 -4.73
C LEU A 353 22.13 -1.39 -4.01
N GLY A 354 22.13 -1.38 -2.68
CA GLY A 354 21.96 -2.57 -1.86
C GLY A 354 20.55 -3.15 -1.93
N ARG A 355 20.48 -4.50 -1.83
CA ARG A 355 19.21 -5.24 -1.91
C ARG A 355 19.23 -6.42 -0.93
N ARG A 356 18.09 -6.64 -0.28
CA ARG A 356 17.87 -7.83 0.55
C ARG A 356 17.49 -9.03 -0.34
N PHE A 357 17.63 -10.24 0.20
CA PHE A 357 17.24 -11.48 -0.48
C PHE A 357 15.72 -11.73 -0.35
N ARG A 358 14.92 -10.77 -0.83
CA ARG A 358 13.45 -10.79 -0.61
C ARG A 358 12.75 -11.92 -1.38
N SER A 359 13.34 -12.42 -2.45
CA SER A 359 12.78 -13.57 -3.19
C SER A 359 12.75 -14.83 -2.34
N LEU A 360 13.61 -14.95 -1.33
CA LEU A 360 13.66 -16.14 -0.48
C LEU A 360 12.36 -16.33 0.31
N LYS A 361 11.77 -15.23 0.84
CA LYS A 361 10.49 -15.34 1.56
C LYS A 361 9.32 -15.61 0.61
N MET A 362 9.38 -15.12 -0.63
CA MET A 362 8.42 -15.52 -1.66
C MET A 362 8.51 -17.03 -1.91
N TRP A 363 9.73 -17.56 -2.05
CA TRP A 363 9.98 -18.98 -2.26
C TRP A 363 9.34 -19.83 -1.15
N PHE A 364 9.58 -19.46 0.13
CA PHE A 364 9.00 -20.17 1.28
C PHE A 364 7.47 -20.11 1.27
N VAL A 365 6.91 -18.91 1.07
CA VAL A 365 5.46 -18.70 1.11
C VAL A 365 4.78 -19.48 -0.02
N PHE A 366 5.30 -19.35 -1.25
CA PHE A 366 4.69 -19.98 -2.42
C PHE A 366 4.78 -21.51 -2.32
N ARG A 367 5.91 -22.03 -1.82
CA ARG A 367 6.08 -23.48 -1.72
C ARG A 367 5.32 -24.10 -0.54
N MET A 368 5.22 -23.38 0.58
CA MET A 368 4.55 -23.93 1.77
C MET A 368 3.02 -23.83 1.71
N TYR A 369 2.50 -22.79 1.05
CA TYR A 369 1.04 -22.66 0.91
C TYR A 369 0.50 -23.12 -0.43
N GLY A 370 1.29 -23.01 -1.49
CA GLY A 370 0.86 -23.29 -2.86
C GLY A 370 -0.16 -22.27 -3.36
N VAL A 371 -0.42 -22.27 -4.66
CA VAL A 371 -1.39 -21.35 -5.27
C VAL A 371 -2.78 -21.53 -4.64
N LYS A 372 -3.21 -22.79 -4.48
CA LYS A 372 -4.55 -23.09 -3.92
C LYS A 372 -4.70 -22.56 -2.49
N GLY A 373 -3.66 -22.69 -1.67
CA GLY A 373 -3.68 -22.20 -0.29
C GLY A 373 -3.74 -20.68 -0.25
N LEU A 374 -3.00 -20.00 -1.11
CA LEU A 374 -3.02 -18.55 -1.21
C LEU A 374 -4.38 -18.04 -1.71
N GLN A 375 -4.96 -18.72 -2.70
CA GLN A 375 -6.31 -18.40 -3.19
C GLN A 375 -7.36 -18.58 -2.08
N ALA A 376 -7.26 -19.66 -1.31
CA ALA A 376 -8.17 -19.90 -0.19
C ALA A 376 -8.03 -18.81 0.87
N TYR A 377 -6.81 -18.34 1.14
CA TYR A 377 -6.57 -17.25 2.08
C TYR A 377 -7.23 -15.94 1.60
N ILE A 378 -7.11 -15.61 0.31
CA ILE A 378 -7.75 -14.42 -0.26
C ILE A 378 -9.28 -14.51 -0.10
N ARG A 379 -9.87 -15.66 -0.47
CA ARG A 379 -11.32 -15.88 -0.40
C ARG A 379 -11.86 -15.86 1.02
N LYS A 380 -11.09 -16.35 2.00
CA LYS A 380 -11.50 -16.30 3.41
C LYS A 380 -11.79 -14.87 3.88
N GLY A 381 -11.05 -13.91 3.33
CA GLY A 381 -11.28 -12.49 3.61
C GLY A 381 -12.53 -11.91 2.93
N SER A 382 -13.05 -12.56 1.87
CA SER A 382 -14.14 -12.00 1.07
C SER A 382 -15.53 -12.57 1.39
N ASP A 383 -15.67 -13.85 1.70
CA ASP A 383 -16.99 -14.48 1.78
C ASP A 383 -17.65 -14.39 3.17
N GLY A 384 -16.96 -14.78 4.23
CA GLY A 384 -17.55 -14.82 5.58
C GLY A 384 -17.77 -13.45 6.22
N LEU A 385 -17.11 -12.42 5.70
CA LEU A 385 -17.11 -11.08 6.30
C LEU A 385 -18.18 -10.16 5.70
N ASN A 386 -18.56 -10.41 4.46
CA ASN A 386 -19.61 -9.62 3.80
C ASN A 386 -21.00 -9.83 4.42
N GLU A 387 -21.29 -11.05 4.88
CA GLU A 387 -22.57 -11.37 5.53
C GLU A 387 -22.66 -10.76 6.94
N ALA A 388 -21.55 -10.74 7.68
CA ALA A 388 -21.53 -10.22 9.05
C ALA A 388 -21.63 -8.69 9.08
N LEU A 389 -21.14 -8.01 8.01
CA LEU A 389 -21.15 -6.55 7.95
C LEU A 389 -22.52 -5.95 7.73
N LEU A 390 -23.44 -6.71 7.18
CA LEU A 390 -24.82 -6.24 6.90
C LEU A 390 -25.73 -6.20 8.11
N GLU A 391 -25.36 -6.84 9.21
CA GLU A 391 -26.31 -7.03 10.30
C GLU A 391 -26.12 -6.23 11.60
N ARG A 392 -24.91 -5.76 12.02
CA ARG A 392 -24.81 -5.00 13.30
C ARG A 392 -23.48 -4.32 13.57
N ILE A 393 -23.51 -3.08 14.07
CA ILE A 393 -22.37 -2.33 14.62
C ILE A 393 -22.76 -1.68 15.95
N ASN A 394 -22.04 -1.96 17.07
CA ASN A 394 -21.95 -1.04 18.23
C ASN A 394 -21.07 -1.43 19.41
N SER A 395 -20.30 -0.50 19.87
CA SER A 395 -19.74 0.00 21.14
C SER A 395 -18.48 -0.63 21.79
N ALA A 396 -17.61 0.24 22.20
CA ALA A 396 -16.52 0.45 23.18
C ALA A 396 -15.09 0.04 22.78
N ARG A 397 -14.12 0.89 22.91
CA ARG A 397 -12.63 0.94 22.88
C ARG A 397 -11.79 -0.28 22.42
N LYS A 398 -12.32 -1.22 21.66
CA LYS A 398 -11.61 -2.46 21.28
C LYS A 398 -11.20 -2.53 19.81
N ILE A 399 -11.42 -1.47 19.03
CA ILE A 399 -11.07 -1.46 17.61
C ILE A 399 -10.33 -0.18 17.25
N HIS A 400 -9.52 -0.25 16.20
CA HIS A 400 -8.81 0.93 15.67
C HIS A 400 -9.17 1.14 14.21
N LEU A 401 -9.68 2.35 13.89
CA LEU A 401 -10.07 2.78 12.55
C LEU A 401 -9.37 4.08 12.19
N VAL A 402 -9.27 4.36 10.90
CA VAL A 402 -8.75 5.65 10.45
C VAL A 402 -9.80 6.38 9.61
N PRO A 403 -9.87 7.70 9.73
CA PRO A 403 -10.75 8.49 8.88
C PRO A 403 -10.12 8.76 7.52
N CYS A 404 -10.96 9.07 6.55
CA CYS A 404 -10.51 9.66 5.30
C CYS A 404 -11.57 10.63 4.80
N ARG A 405 -11.27 11.36 3.72
CA ARG A 405 -12.25 12.26 3.12
C ARG A 405 -12.51 11.83 1.68
N LEU A 406 -13.78 11.68 1.36
CA LEU A 406 -14.24 11.40 0.01
C LEU A 406 -15.10 12.56 -0.45
N ARG A 407 -14.64 13.32 -1.43
CA ARG A 407 -15.31 14.52 -1.94
C ARG A 407 -15.66 15.50 -0.82
N GLY A 408 -14.69 15.72 0.08
CA GLY A 408 -14.86 16.62 1.21
C GLY A 408 -15.62 16.05 2.39
N GLN A 409 -16.34 14.93 2.22
CA GLN A 409 -17.07 14.29 3.32
C GLN A 409 -16.12 13.44 4.16
N PHE A 410 -16.26 13.55 5.47
CA PHE A 410 -15.50 12.75 6.44
C PHE A 410 -16.14 11.37 6.52
N VAL A 411 -15.35 10.34 6.26
CA VAL A 411 -15.81 8.94 6.33
C VAL A 411 -14.83 8.12 7.18
N LEU A 412 -15.34 7.07 7.81
CA LEU A 412 -14.50 6.12 8.54
C LEU A 412 -14.23 4.93 7.62
N ARG A 413 -12.96 4.62 7.47
CA ARG A 413 -12.51 3.50 6.66
C ARG A 413 -12.35 2.27 7.53
N PHE A 414 -12.91 1.15 7.09
CA PHE A 414 -12.86 -0.14 7.77
C PHE A 414 -12.08 -1.11 6.87
N ALA A 415 -10.92 -1.54 7.31
CA ALA A 415 -10.07 -2.46 6.56
C ALA A 415 -9.88 -3.75 7.35
N ILE A 416 -9.96 -4.89 6.69
CA ILE A 416 -9.73 -6.19 7.32
C ILE A 416 -8.25 -6.53 7.08
N CYS A 417 -7.47 -6.50 8.15
CA CYS A 417 -6.01 -6.49 8.05
C CYS A 417 -5.33 -7.75 8.55
N SER A 418 -5.97 -8.49 9.45
CA SER A 418 -5.33 -9.64 10.09
C SER A 418 -5.89 -10.96 9.56
N ARG A 419 -4.99 -11.93 9.34
CA ARG A 419 -5.39 -13.30 8.98
C ARG A 419 -6.21 -13.98 10.08
N LYS A 420 -6.22 -13.41 11.28
CA LYS A 420 -7.00 -13.92 12.43
C LYS A 420 -8.42 -13.37 12.48
N VAL A 421 -8.78 -12.42 11.61
CA VAL A 421 -10.13 -11.85 11.61
C VAL A 421 -11.14 -12.93 11.20
N GLU A 422 -12.20 -13.05 11.98
CA GLU A 422 -13.33 -13.92 11.73
C GLU A 422 -14.64 -13.12 11.80
N SER A 423 -15.74 -13.71 11.35
CA SER A 423 -17.04 -13.00 11.32
C SER A 423 -17.44 -12.47 12.69
N GLY A 424 -17.08 -13.18 13.77
CA GLY A 424 -17.31 -12.71 15.13
C GLY A 424 -16.61 -11.41 15.46
N HIS A 425 -15.35 -11.28 15.02
CA HIS A 425 -14.55 -10.07 15.24
C HIS A 425 -15.13 -8.87 14.49
N VAL A 426 -15.57 -9.07 13.24
CA VAL A 426 -16.20 -8.02 12.44
C VAL A 426 -17.53 -7.60 13.06
N ARG A 427 -18.32 -8.56 13.54
CA ARG A 427 -19.58 -8.28 14.22
C ARG A 427 -19.36 -7.44 15.48
N LEU A 428 -18.39 -7.81 16.30
CA LEU A 428 -18.04 -7.07 17.52
C LEU A 428 -17.56 -5.65 17.18
N ALA A 429 -16.70 -5.52 16.15
CA ALA A 429 -16.24 -4.22 15.70
C ALA A 429 -17.39 -3.36 15.20
N TRP A 430 -18.31 -3.97 14.48
CA TRP A 430 -19.50 -3.26 13.99
C TRP A 430 -20.44 -2.86 15.14
N GLU A 431 -20.63 -3.72 16.11
CA GLU A 431 -21.38 -3.40 17.34
C GLU A 431 -20.73 -2.22 18.07
N HIS A 432 -19.41 -2.15 18.03
CA HIS A 432 -18.63 -1.04 18.58
C HIS A 432 -18.88 0.28 17.83
N ILE A 433 -18.81 0.25 16.51
CA ILE A 433 -19.03 1.45 15.68
C ILE A 433 -20.44 1.99 15.86
N ARG A 434 -21.47 1.14 15.92
CA ARG A 434 -22.88 1.54 16.20
C ARG A 434 -23.07 2.21 17.56
N UNK A 435 -22.38 1.83 18.59
CA UNK A 435 -22.46 2.38 19.92
C UNK A 435 -21.84 3.74 20.02
N UNK A 436 -21.08 3.85 19.21
CA UNK A 436 -20.45 5.07 19.17
C UNK A 436 -21.25 6.08 18.39
N UNK A 437 -21.86 5.61 17.47
CA UNK A 437 -22.70 6.38 16.69
C UNK A 437 -23.98 6.76 17.43
N UNK A 438 -24.38 5.96 18.15
CA UNK A 438 -25.51 6.15 18.93
C UNK A 438 -25.19 7.02 20.14
N UNK A 439 -24.17 6.84 20.54
CA UNK A 439 -23.73 7.63 21.60
C UNK A 439 -23.38 9.03 21.16
N UNK A 440 -22.97 9.07 20.10
CA UNK A 440 -22.67 10.28 19.48
C UNK A 440 -23.91 11.02 19.07
N UNK A 441 -24.75 10.29 18.67
CA UNK A 441 -26.03 10.81 18.32
C UNK A 441 -26.76 11.24 19.55
N UNK A 442 -26.62 10.55 20.46
CA UNK A 442 -27.14 10.87 21.70
C UNK A 442 -26.41 12.04 22.34
N UNK A 443 -25.35 12.07 22.12
CA UNK A 443 -24.55 13.14 22.56
C UNK A 443 -24.78 14.35 21.72
N UNK A 444 -25.01 14.13 20.63
CA UNK A 444 -25.34 15.15 19.73
C UNK A 444 -26.72 15.68 19.96
N UNK A 445 -27.41 14.81 20.21
CA UNK A 445 -28.75 15.15 20.57
C UNK A 445 -28.75 15.80 21.93
N UNK A 446 -28.05 15.34 22.67
CA UNK A 446 -27.89 15.92 23.94
C UNK A 446 -27.23 17.27 23.86
N UNK A 447 -26.46 17.31 23.05
CA UNK A 447 -25.80 18.51 22.77
C UNK A 447 -26.72 19.47 22.10
N UNK A 448 -27.45 18.96 21.31
CA UNK A 448 -28.45 19.72 20.64
C UNK A 448 -29.50 20.12 21.59
N UNK A 449 -29.75 19.29 22.31
CA UNK A 449 -30.64 19.57 23.35
C UNK A 449 -30.01 20.52 24.35
N UNK A 450 -28.96 20.37 24.53
CA UNK A 450 -28.25 21.25 25.36
C UNK A 450 -28.10 22.59 24.72
N UNK A 451 -27.96 22.50 23.64
CA UNK A 451 -27.84 23.67 22.87
C UNK A 451 -29.18 24.33 22.74
N UNK A 452 -30.03 23.53 22.58
CA UNK A 452 -31.37 24.01 22.53
C UNK A 452 -31.77 24.51 23.90
N UNK A 453 -31.41 23.86 24.76
CA UNK A 453 -31.61 24.28 26.05
C UNK A 453 -30.83 25.53 26.37
N UNK A 454 -29.87 25.56 25.93
CA UNK A 454 -29.05 26.70 26.03
C UNK A 454 -29.58 27.81 25.20
N UNK A 455 -30.07 27.47 24.21
CA UNK A 455 -30.69 28.42 23.37
C UNK A 455 -32.00 28.80 23.91
N UNK A 456 -32.57 27.91 24.42
CA UNK A 456 -33.77 28.20 25.08
C UNK A 456 -33.48 29.00 26.34
N UNK A 457 -32.57 28.71 26.90
CA UNK A 457 -32.17 29.46 28.01
C UNK A 457 -31.71 30.84 27.61
N UNK A 458 -31.18 30.81 26.65
CA UNK A 458 -30.76 32.03 26.09
C UNK A 458 -31.91 32.75 25.50
N UNK A 459 -32.74 32.05 24.97
CA UNK A 459 -33.92 32.64 24.43
C UNK A 459 -34.86 33.13 25.56
N UNK A 460 -34.85 32.38 26.46
CA UNK A 460 -35.54 32.81 27.59
C UNK A 460 -34.90 34.05 28.21
N UNK A 461 -33.83 34.08 28.11
CA UNK A 461 -33.15 35.24 28.54
C UNK A 461 -33.30 36.34 27.52
N UNK A 462 -33.45 36.02 26.41
CA UNK A 462 -33.64 36.93 25.37
C UNK A 462 -35.12 37.20 25.14
N UNK A 463 -35.77 36.32 25.42
CA UNK A 463 -37.20 36.50 25.28
C UNK A 463 -37.71 37.51 26.25
N UNK A 464 -36.98 37.42 27.13
CA UNK A 464 -37.31 38.44 28.02
C UNK A 464 -37.01 39.79 27.44
N UNK A 465 -36.30 39.61 26.59
CA UNK A 465 -35.90 40.83 25.97
C UNK A 465 -36.62 41.00 24.65
N UNK A 466 -36.98 40.21 24.17
CA UNK A 466 -37.63 40.53 22.93
C UNK A 466 -38.55 39.46 22.46
N UNK A 467 -39.47 39.54 22.60
CA UNK A 467 -40.39 38.58 22.21
C UNK A 467 -40.42 38.47 20.76
N UNK A 468 -40.04 37.72 20.39
CA UNK A 468 -40.49 37.24 19.26
C UNK A 468 -39.90 36.67 18.15
N UNK A 469 -39.90 36.02 17.85
CA UNK A 469 -39.79 35.61 16.52
C UNK A 469 -39.63 34.16 16.52
N UNK A 470 -40.50 33.70 16.09
CA UNK A 470 -40.64 32.35 15.89
C UNK A 470 -39.77 31.81 14.89
N UNK A 471 -39.31 30.95 15.10
CA UNK A 471 -38.60 30.32 14.09
C UNK A 471 -39.06 29.01 13.77
N UNK A 472 -38.96 28.68 13.01
CA UNK A 472 -39.24 27.38 12.60
C UNK A 472 -37.94 26.66 12.57
N UNK A 473 -37.82 25.89 13.26
CA UNK A 473 -36.79 25.04 13.21
C UNK A 473 -36.92 24.18 12.14
N PRO A 474 -35.88 23.66 11.40
CA PRO A 474 -36.03 22.67 10.33
C PRO A 474 -35.77 21.25 10.87
N ARG A 475 -36.71 20.42 10.60
CA ARG A 475 -36.58 18.97 10.81
C ARG A 475 -35.66 18.44 9.71
N GLY A 476 -34.46 18.00 10.12
CA GLY A 476 -33.53 17.47 9.15
C GLY A 476 -32.20 17.12 9.77
N GLY A 477 -32.11 15.97 10.43
CA GLY A 477 -30.86 15.62 11.06
C GLY A 477 -30.55 14.17 11.29
N SER A 478 -31.29 13.24 10.67
CA SER A 478 -30.98 11.83 10.94
C SER A 478 -30.59 10.97 9.71
N ARG A 479 -30.60 11.54 8.52
CA ARG A 479 -30.36 10.75 7.31
C ARG A 479 -28.93 10.78 6.77
N ASN A 480 -28.08 11.62 7.32
CA ASN A 480 -26.73 11.79 6.75
C ASN A 480 -25.66 10.90 7.40
N VAL A 481 -25.98 10.26 8.53
CA VAL A 481 -24.99 9.39 9.20
C VAL A 481 -24.88 8.02 8.52
N GLU A 482 -25.98 7.56 7.91
CA GLU A 482 -26.01 6.27 7.24
C GLU A 482 -25.33 6.26 5.87
N ARG A 483 -25.16 7.44 5.26
CA ARG A 483 -24.53 7.54 3.93
C ARG A 483 -23.01 7.69 3.97
N GLY A 484 -22.44 7.90 5.16
CA GLY A 484 -21.00 8.10 5.30
C GLY A 484 -20.18 6.84 5.52
N LEU A 485 -20.84 5.69 5.66
CA LEU A 485 -20.12 4.43 5.82
C LEU A 485 -20.01 3.73 4.48
N LEU A 486 -19.05 4.18 3.68
CA LEU A 486 -18.66 3.41 2.50
C LEU A 486 -17.71 2.34 2.99
N CYS A 487 -18.22 1.16 3.21
CA CYS A 487 -17.41 0.00 3.51
C CYS A 487 -16.73 -0.48 2.24
N THR A 488 -15.42 -0.47 2.26
CA THR A 488 -14.64 -1.08 1.21
C THR A 488 -14.52 -2.56 1.54
N LEU A 489 -15.30 -3.37 0.87
CA LEU A 489 -15.33 -4.81 1.08
C LEU A 489 -14.69 -5.53 -0.10
N PHE A 490 -13.58 -6.19 0.19
CA PHE A 490 -13.03 -7.30 -0.57
C PHE A 490 -12.67 -8.41 0.40
#